data_774aa4dd2ec68b594ba5e0ef6e733123
#
_entry.id   774aa4dd2ec68b594ba5e0ef6e733123
#
_cell.length_a   1.000
_cell.length_b   1.000
_cell.length_c   1.000
_cell.angle_alpha   90.00
_cell.angle_beta   90.00
_cell.angle_gamma   90.00
#
_symmetry.space_group_name_H-M   'P 1'
#
loop_
_entity.id
_entity.type
_entity.pdbx_description
1 polymer ?
#
loop_
_entity_poly.entity_id
_entity_poly.type
_entity_poly.pdbx_seq_one_letter_code
_entity_poly.pdbx_strand_id
1 'polypeptide(L)'
;MIINIEPGTFGTVRNGDLIGVANVLEHIRKTNNDPSIQFHLKPGNISSDVHCQTFYEIMLKMTNYFSKEEGTETLPWRKVNVWDFRDISGDLVKIPNNAPMEKKITIFPLFDAPYNTYRNWPTNLLPHLVEKFSADEYKDYEKIICKKGEPTEGCPFDGWRYSTNFVQNYYHITTAEIFVGGDTGSSHFAFALDRGPKDLLYYNSSRGLVHTLPFYLMQGHGRMTSYWLDFENTRWQ
;
A
#
# COMPACT_ATOMS: atom_id res chain seq x y z
N MET A 1 -13.75 5.68 -21.76
CA MET A 1 -13.20 7.06 -21.96
C MET A 1 -11.88 7.18 -21.22
N ILE A 2 -10.86 7.82 -21.84
CA ILE A 2 -9.57 8.07 -21.19
C ILE A 2 -9.43 9.57 -20.94
N ILE A 3 -9.14 9.95 -19.70
CA ILE A 3 -8.96 11.33 -19.28
C ILE A 3 -7.47 11.58 -19.01
N ASN A 4 -6.89 12.54 -19.71
CA ASN A 4 -5.50 12.95 -19.48
C ASN A 4 -5.39 13.77 -18.21
N ILE A 5 -4.40 13.45 -17.39
CA ILE A 5 -4.07 14.15 -16.15
C ILE A 5 -2.81 14.99 -16.38
N GLU A 6 -2.95 16.29 -16.27
CA GLU A 6 -1.82 17.22 -16.40
C GLU A 6 -0.86 17.12 -15.21
N PRO A 7 0.44 17.32 -15.43
CA PRO A 7 1.43 17.35 -14.35
C PRO A 7 1.05 18.37 -13.27
N GLY A 8 1.16 17.95 -12.01
CA GLY A 8 0.85 18.79 -10.86
C GLY A 8 -0.61 18.77 -10.41
N THR A 9 -1.54 18.16 -11.18
CA THR A 9 -2.95 18.02 -10.76
C THR A 9 -3.05 17.33 -9.40
N PHE A 10 -2.30 16.25 -9.21
CA PHE A 10 -2.21 15.51 -7.95
C PHE A 10 -0.89 15.74 -7.20
N GLY A 11 -0.11 16.73 -7.60
CA GLY A 11 1.27 16.88 -7.14
C GLY A 11 2.18 15.81 -7.73
N THR A 12 3.30 15.52 -7.06
CA THR A 12 4.18 14.39 -7.45
C THR A 12 3.65 13.11 -6.82
N VAL A 13 3.05 12.27 -7.63
CA VAL A 13 2.39 11.02 -7.21
C VAL A 13 3.45 9.97 -6.85
N ARG A 14 3.33 9.38 -5.67
CA ARG A 14 4.12 8.25 -5.19
C ARG A 14 3.25 7.00 -5.05
N ASN A 15 3.83 5.89 -4.59
CA ASN A 15 3.12 4.59 -4.52
C ASN A 15 1.76 4.68 -3.79
N GLY A 16 1.73 5.22 -2.57
CA GLY A 16 0.49 5.39 -1.82
C GLY A 16 -0.48 6.35 -2.52
N ASP A 17 0.04 7.43 -3.11
CA ASP A 17 -0.76 8.43 -3.81
C ASP A 17 -1.43 7.85 -5.07
N LEU A 18 -0.84 6.84 -5.73
CA LEU A 18 -1.47 6.16 -6.87
C LEU A 18 -2.79 5.47 -6.45
N ILE A 19 -2.84 4.91 -5.25
CA ILE A 19 -4.08 4.37 -4.70
C ILE A 19 -5.09 5.49 -4.46
N GLY A 20 -4.63 6.63 -3.93
CA GLY A 20 -5.47 7.82 -3.75
C GLY A 20 -6.01 8.36 -5.09
N VAL A 21 -5.18 8.41 -6.13
CA VAL A 21 -5.62 8.80 -7.49
C VAL A 21 -6.67 7.81 -8.03
N ALA A 22 -6.50 6.52 -7.80
CA ALA A 22 -7.49 5.52 -8.20
C ALA A 22 -8.82 5.68 -7.44
N ASN A 23 -8.80 6.09 -6.16
CA ASN A 23 -10.02 6.43 -5.42
C ASN A 23 -10.75 7.64 -6.02
N VAL A 24 -10.01 8.68 -6.45
CA VAL A 24 -10.60 9.83 -7.17
C VAL A 24 -11.29 9.36 -8.43
N LEU A 25 -10.64 8.48 -9.19
CA LEU A 25 -11.23 7.94 -10.41
C LEU A 25 -12.48 7.10 -10.13
N GLU A 26 -12.46 6.29 -9.09
CA GLU A 26 -13.62 5.47 -8.72
C GLU A 26 -14.83 6.35 -8.36
N HIS A 27 -14.60 7.47 -7.67
CA HIS A 27 -15.63 8.47 -7.43
C HIS A 27 -16.17 9.06 -8.74
N ILE A 28 -15.29 9.42 -9.67
CA ILE A 28 -15.69 9.95 -10.99
C ILE A 28 -16.52 8.92 -11.77
N ARG A 29 -16.10 7.65 -11.79
CA ARG A 29 -16.84 6.56 -12.42
C ARG A 29 -18.26 6.43 -11.89
N LYS A 30 -18.40 6.44 -10.58
CA LYS A 30 -19.72 6.36 -9.92
C LYS A 30 -20.58 7.57 -10.22
N THR A 31 -20.03 8.76 -10.13
CA THR A 31 -20.75 10.01 -10.40
C THR A 31 -21.27 10.08 -11.83
N ASN A 32 -20.48 9.57 -12.78
CA ASN A 32 -20.84 9.54 -14.21
C ASN A 32 -21.55 8.24 -14.63
N ASN A 33 -21.70 7.29 -13.71
CA ASN A 33 -22.22 5.94 -14.00
C ASN A 33 -21.49 5.26 -15.17
N ASP A 34 -20.16 5.45 -15.24
CA ASP A 34 -19.33 4.90 -16.30
C ASP A 34 -18.05 4.24 -15.74
N PRO A 35 -18.06 2.90 -15.56
CA PRO A 35 -16.91 2.16 -15.05
C PRO A 35 -15.75 2.06 -16.06
N SER A 36 -15.95 2.48 -17.31
CA SER A 36 -14.92 2.40 -18.36
C SER A 36 -13.93 3.58 -18.33
N ILE A 37 -14.18 4.62 -17.53
CA ILE A 37 -13.30 5.79 -17.44
C ILE A 37 -11.95 5.34 -16.89
N GLN A 38 -10.87 5.81 -17.52
CA GLN A 38 -9.49 5.57 -17.11
C GLN A 38 -8.73 6.90 -17.04
N PHE A 39 -7.66 6.94 -16.25
CA PHE A 39 -6.74 8.06 -16.23
C PHE A 39 -5.46 7.72 -17.01
N HIS A 40 -5.06 8.65 -17.87
CA HIS A 40 -3.72 8.69 -18.44
C HIS A 40 -2.89 9.72 -17.67
N LEU A 41 -1.91 9.26 -16.90
CA LEU A 41 -1.01 10.14 -16.15
C LEU A 41 0.13 10.60 -17.08
N LYS A 42 0.09 11.85 -17.54
CA LYS A 42 1.15 12.41 -18.38
C LYS A 42 2.52 12.38 -17.69
N PRO A 43 3.63 12.35 -18.44
CA PRO A 43 4.97 12.45 -17.89
C PRO A 43 5.11 13.60 -16.88
N GLY A 44 5.78 13.34 -15.76
CA GLY A 44 5.93 14.33 -14.68
C GLY A 44 4.86 14.23 -13.56
N ASN A 45 3.76 13.50 -13.76
CA ASN A 45 2.83 13.22 -12.66
C ASN A 45 3.41 12.26 -11.64
N ILE A 46 4.10 11.23 -12.10
CA ILE A 46 4.64 10.17 -11.25
C ILE A 46 6.07 10.52 -10.86
N SER A 47 6.42 10.31 -9.61
CA SER A 47 7.80 10.47 -9.14
C SER A 47 8.77 9.71 -10.04
N SER A 48 9.93 10.31 -10.33
CA SER A 48 11.02 9.68 -11.09
C SER A 48 11.72 8.53 -10.31
N ASP A 49 11.37 8.33 -9.04
CA ASP A 49 11.84 7.17 -8.27
C ASP A 49 11.44 5.87 -8.97
N VAL A 50 12.43 5.00 -9.18
CA VAL A 50 12.24 3.72 -9.90
C VAL A 50 11.15 2.85 -9.27
N HIS A 51 10.99 2.90 -7.95
CA HIS A 51 9.95 2.14 -7.25
C HIS A 51 8.55 2.69 -7.54
N CYS A 52 8.42 4.03 -7.68
CA CYS A 52 7.15 4.65 -8.06
C CYS A 52 6.77 4.30 -9.50
N GLN A 53 7.73 4.33 -10.42
CA GLN A 53 7.51 3.93 -11.82
C GLN A 53 7.13 2.44 -11.91
N THR A 54 7.84 1.58 -11.19
CA THR A 54 7.53 0.14 -11.16
C THR A 54 6.14 -0.12 -10.55
N PHE A 55 5.76 0.59 -9.50
CA PHE A 55 4.43 0.43 -8.92
C PHE A 55 3.32 0.89 -9.88
N TYR A 56 3.55 1.96 -10.63
CA TYR A 56 2.61 2.37 -11.68
C TYR A 56 2.43 1.29 -12.75
N GLU A 57 3.52 0.64 -13.18
CA GLU A 57 3.46 -0.49 -14.10
C GLU A 57 2.68 -1.69 -13.52
N ILE A 58 2.80 -1.93 -12.21
CA ILE A 58 1.99 -2.95 -11.52
C ILE A 58 0.51 -2.57 -11.58
N MET A 59 0.16 -1.32 -11.25
CA MET A 59 -1.21 -0.83 -11.28
C MET A 59 -1.82 -0.89 -12.68
N LEU A 60 -1.06 -0.57 -13.73
CA LEU A 60 -1.47 -0.71 -15.13
C LEU A 60 -1.81 -2.15 -15.51
N LYS A 61 -1.12 -3.13 -14.93
CA LYS A 61 -1.34 -4.57 -15.22
C LYS A 61 -2.45 -5.19 -14.40
N MET A 62 -2.59 -4.75 -13.15
CA MET A 62 -3.55 -5.34 -12.21
C MET A 62 -4.93 -4.71 -12.27
N THR A 63 -5.04 -3.51 -12.82
CA THR A 63 -6.28 -2.72 -12.77
C THR A 63 -6.62 -2.13 -14.12
N ASN A 64 -7.84 -1.65 -14.25
CA ASN A 64 -8.27 -0.84 -15.38
C ASN A 64 -8.41 0.66 -15.02
N TYR A 65 -7.77 1.11 -13.93
CA TYR A 65 -7.82 2.51 -13.52
C TYR A 65 -6.96 3.41 -14.40
N PHE A 66 -5.85 2.88 -14.88
CA PHE A 66 -4.88 3.66 -15.63
C PHE A 66 -4.72 3.15 -17.06
N SER A 67 -4.38 4.06 -17.98
CA SER A 67 -4.08 3.77 -19.37
C SER A 67 -2.71 4.32 -19.76
N LYS A 68 -1.99 3.61 -20.63
CA LYS A 68 -0.79 4.13 -21.31
C LYS A 68 -1.14 5.02 -22.47
N GLU A 69 -2.33 4.86 -23.04
CA GLU A 69 -2.82 5.64 -24.16
C GLU A 69 -3.33 7.00 -23.69
N GLU A 70 -3.05 8.04 -24.48
CA GLU A 70 -3.64 9.34 -24.27
C GLU A 70 -5.12 9.34 -24.65
N GLY A 71 -5.90 10.06 -23.87
CA GLY A 71 -7.31 10.30 -24.18
C GLY A 71 -7.53 11.57 -25.00
N THR A 72 -8.77 11.79 -25.40
CA THR A 72 -9.18 13.03 -26.07
C THR A 72 -9.56 14.14 -25.09
N GLU A 73 -9.89 13.76 -23.85
CA GLU A 73 -10.27 14.70 -22.80
C GLU A 73 -9.13 14.93 -21.82
N THR A 74 -9.07 16.14 -21.29
CA THR A 74 -8.08 16.51 -20.27
C THR A 74 -8.82 17.04 -19.05
N LEU A 75 -8.48 16.52 -17.88
CA LEU A 75 -8.96 17.09 -16.64
C LEU A 75 -8.39 18.50 -16.49
N PRO A 76 -9.23 19.55 -16.37
CA PRO A 76 -8.74 20.91 -16.19
C PRO A 76 -7.78 20.97 -15.02
N TRP A 77 -6.64 21.68 -15.21
CA TRP A 77 -5.67 21.81 -14.14
C TRP A 77 -6.32 22.39 -12.87
N ARG A 78 -6.38 21.60 -11.86
CA ARG A 78 -6.81 21.97 -10.52
C ARG A 78 -6.00 21.13 -9.57
N LYS A 79 -5.32 21.77 -8.64
CA LYS A 79 -4.65 21.00 -7.58
C LYS A 79 -5.68 20.22 -6.78
N VAL A 80 -5.60 18.91 -6.87
CA VAL A 80 -6.46 17.97 -6.14
C VAL A 80 -5.60 17.24 -5.13
N ASN A 81 -5.96 17.33 -3.86
CA ASN A 81 -5.38 16.45 -2.86
C ASN A 81 -6.12 15.11 -2.94
N VAL A 82 -5.42 14.07 -3.35
CA VAL A 82 -6.00 12.72 -3.49
C VAL A 82 -6.62 12.19 -2.20
N TRP A 83 -6.20 12.73 -1.07
CA TRP A 83 -6.66 12.32 0.26
C TRP A 83 -7.91 13.08 0.72
N ASP A 84 -8.33 14.13 0.04
CA ASP A 84 -9.59 14.82 0.32
C ASP A 84 -10.81 13.99 -0.10
N PHE A 85 -10.61 12.97 -0.93
CA PHE A 85 -11.65 12.03 -1.36
C PHE A 85 -11.83 10.83 -0.42
N ARG A 86 -11.08 10.76 0.65
CA ARG A 86 -11.17 9.68 1.65
C ARG A 86 -12.52 9.60 2.37
N ASP A 87 -13.21 10.74 2.51
CA ASP A 87 -14.48 10.85 3.23
C ASP A 87 -15.70 10.51 2.34
N ILE A 88 -15.46 10.20 1.06
CA ILE A 88 -16.49 9.75 0.14
C ILE A 88 -16.72 8.27 0.38
N SER A 89 -17.68 7.98 1.25
CA SER A 89 -17.98 6.61 1.66
C SER A 89 -18.32 5.71 0.48
N GLY A 90 -17.69 4.56 0.43
CA GLY A 90 -17.95 3.52 -0.56
C GLY A 90 -17.19 3.62 -1.89
N ASP A 91 -16.37 4.67 -2.07
CA ASP A 91 -15.61 4.89 -3.32
C ASP A 91 -14.15 4.45 -3.20
N LEU A 92 -13.90 3.44 -2.39
CA LEU A 92 -12.55 2.90 -2.25
C LEU A 92 -12.22 1.95 -3.40
N VAL A 93 -11.03 2.17 -3.97
CA VAL A 93 -10.50 1.29 -5.01
C VAL A 93 -10.34 -0.13 -4.50
N LYS A 94 -10.71 -1.08 -5.34
CA LYS A 94 -10.46 -2.50 -5.12
C LYS A 94 -9.56 -3.01 -6.24
N ILE A 95 -8.35 -3.40 -5.86
CA ILE A 95 -7.39 -3.98 -6.79
C ILE A 95 -7.68 -5.48 -6.89
N PRO A 96 -8.04 -6.01 -8.07
CA PRO A 96 -8.29 -7.43 -8.25
C PRO A 96 -7.07 -8.27 -7.85
N ASN A 97 -7.28 -9.28 -7.02
CA ASN A 97 -6.24 -10.22 -6.64
C ASN A 97 -6.75 -11.66 -6.73
N ASN A 98 -6.22 -12.40 -7.70
CA ASN A 98 -6.55 -13.82 -7.92
C ASN A 98 -5.43 -14.75 -7.40
N ALA A 99 -4.38 -14.20 -6.79
CA ALA A 99 -3.32 -15.02 -6.22
C ALA A 99 -3.85 -15.89 -5.07
N PRO A 100 -3.42 -17.16 -4.99
CA PRO A 100 -3.79 -17.99 -3.84
C PRO A 100 -3.17 -17.43 -2.58
N MET A 101 -3.93 -17.44 -1.49
CA MET A 101 -3.40 -17.12 -0.16
C MET A 101 -2.54 -18.27 0.32
N GLU A 102 -1.39 -17.95 0.86
CA GLU A 102 -0.39 -18.87 1.38
C GLU A 102 -0.17 -18.61 2.88
N LYS A 103 0.19 -19.65 3.61
CA LYS A 103 0.69 -19.49 4.99
C LYS A 103 2.00 -18.70 4.96
N LYS A 104 1.86 -17.39 4.88
CA LYS A 104 2.97 -16.46 4.71
C LYS A 104 2.77 -15.23 5.59
N ILE A 105 3.85 -14.83 6.24
CA ILE A 105 3.95 -13.58 7.00
C ILE A 105 4.90 -12.66 6.25
N THR A 106 4.42 -11.47 5.90
CA THR A 106 5.20 -10.47 5.19
C THR A 106 5.29 -9.20 6.01
N ILE A 107 6.51 -8.80 6.37
CA ILE A 107 6.78 -7.59 7.15
C ILE A 107 7.43 -6.54 6.25
N PHE A 108 6.89 -5.32 6.25
CA PHE A 108 7.43 -4.14 5.58
C PHE A 108 7.87 -3.11 6.61
N PRO A 109 9.06 -3.26 7.20
CA PRO A 109 9.58 -2.30 8.16
C PRO A 109 9.97 -1.00 7.44
N LEU A 110 9.78 0.12 8.12
CA LEU A 110 10.18 1.44 7.64
C LEU A 110 11.19 2.04 8.62
N PHE A 111 12.45 2.16 8.19
CA PHE A 111 13.52 2.73 9.00
C PHE A 111 14.09 4.04 8.46
N ASP A 112 13.94 4.27 7.14
CA ASP A 112 14.62 5.36 6.41
C ASP A 112 13.63 6.24 5.65
N ALA A 113 12.58 6.73 6.31
CA ALA A 113 11.68 7.71 5.69
C ALA A 113 12.39 9.06 5.56
N PRO A 114 12.76 9.51 4.35
CA PRO A 114 13.64 10.67 4.19
C PRO A 114 13.00 12.00 4.57
N TYR A 115 11.67 12.09 4.51
CA TYR A 115 10.93 13.34 4.75
C TYR A 115 9.99 13.29 5.95
N ASN A 116 9.62 12.11 6.41
CA ASN A 116 8.65 11.90 7.46
C ASN A 116 9.22 10.92 8.49
N THR A 117 10.30 11.32 9.16
CA THR A 117 11.04 10.45 10.10
C THR A 117 10.18 9.92 11.24
N TYR A 118 9.08 10.61 11.57
CA TYR A 118 8.09 10.12 12.55
C TYR A 118 7.38 8.83 12.10
N ARG A 119 7.46 8.44 10.83
CA ARG A 119 6.94 7.18 10.32
C ARG A 119 7.89 6.01 10.55
N ASN A 120 9.15 6.29 10.88
CA ASN A 120 10.12 5.24 11.09
C ASN A 120 9.72 4.36 12.29
N TRP A 121 9.92 3.08 12.11
CA TRP A 121 9.72 2.13 13.17
C TRP A 121 10.79 2.30 14.27
N PRO A 122 10.44 2.13 15.54
CA PRO A 122 11.42 1.95 16.59
C PRO A 122 12.31 0.74 16.29
N THR A 123 13.60 0.84 16.62
CA THR A 123 14.60 -0.19 16.27
C THR A 123 14.30 -1.56 16.88
N ASN A 124 13.59 -1.61 18.00
CA ASN A 124 13.22 -2.81 18.72
C ASN A 124 11.87 -3.43 18.25
N LEU A 125 11.11 -2.73 17.38
CA LEU A 125 9.82 -3.26 16.91
C LEU A 125 9.99 -4.49 16.03
N LEU A 126 10.93 -4.48 15.09
CA LEU A 126 11.15 -5.63 14.21
C LEU A 126 11.59 -6.89 14.97
N PRO A 127 12.57 -6.84 15.89
CA PRO A 127 12.89 -7.98 16.75
C PRO A 127 11.69 -8.52 17.54
N HIS A 128 10.87 -7.64 18.09
CA HIS A 128 9.66 -8.05 18.83
C HIS A 128 8.65 -8.77 17.92
N LEU A 129 8.43 -8.30 16.71
CA LEU A 129 7.56 -8.97 15.74
C LEU A 129 8.11 -10.34 15.31
N VAL A 130 9.43 -10.41 15.11
CA VAL A 130 10.11 -11.69 14.81
C VAL A 130 9.89 -12.69 15.93
N GLU A 131 10.08 -12.28 17.18
CA GLU A 131 9.83 -13.12 18.35
C GLU A 131 8.38 -13.61 18.39
N LYS A 132 7.42 -12.70 18.23
CA LYS A 132 5.98 -13.05 18.19
C LYS A 132 5.68 -14.11 17.14
N PHE A 133 6.15 -13.94 15.92
CA PHE A 133 5.90 -14.87 14.82
C PHE A 133 6.83 -16.10 14.80
N SER A 134 7.68 -16.23 15.79
CA SER A 134 8.47 -17.46 16.02
C SER A 134 7.73 -18.48 16.91
N ALA A 135 6.56 -18.13 17.43
CA ALA A 135 5.73 -19.05 18.21
C ALA A 135 5.25 -20.24 17.35
N ASP A 136 4.94 -21.37 18.02
CA ASP A 136 4.60 -22.65 17.38
C ASP A 136 3.41 -22.55 16.41
N GLU A 137 2.46 -21.65 16.66
CA GLU A 137 1.31 -21.41 15.78
C GLU A 137 1.70 -20.94 14.37
N TYR A 138 2.89 -20.33 14.23
CA TYR A 138 3.43 -19.82 12.96
C TYR A 138 4.57 -20.66 12.40
N LYS A 139 4.83 -21.86 12.92
CA LYS A 139 5.97 -22.68 12.48
C LYS A 139 5.92 -23.07 11.00
N ASP A 140 4.71 -23.26 10.46
CA ASP A 140 4.47 -23.64 9.07
C ASP A 140 4.37 -22.44 8.11
N TYR A 141 4.56 -21.22 8.60
CA TYR A 141 4.50 -20.02 7.78
C TYR A 141 5.85 -19.71 7.14
N GLU A 142 5.83 -19.38 5.86
CA GLU A 142 6.94 -18.68 5.21
C GLU A 142 7.04 -17.27 5.80
N LYS A 143 8.24 -16.86 6.22
CA LYS A 143 8.47 -15.60 6.95
C LYS A 143 9.39 -14.69 6.17
N ILE A 144 8.89 -13.52 5.75
CA ILE A 144 9.58 -12.62 4.85
C ILE A 144 9.65 -11.22 5.44
N ILE A 145 10.84 -10.64 5.43
CA ILE A 145 11.07 -9.23 5.70
C ILE A 145 11.43 -8.54 4.40
N CYS A 146 10.57 -7.63 3.95
CA CYS A 146 10.80 -6.86 2.73
C CYS A 146 11.71 -5.67 3.03
N LYS A 147 12.77 -5.54 2.25
CA LYS A 147 13.75 -4.44 2.37
C LYS A 147 13.84 -3.66 1.07
N LYS A 148 14.28 -2.42 1.19
CA LYS A 148 14.71 -1.60 0.07
C LYS A 148 16.22 -1.80 -0.12
N GLY A 149 16.62 -2.19 -1.34
CA GLY A 149 18.04 -2.43 -1.69
C GLY A 149 18.56 -3.80 -1.23
N GLU A 150 19.70 -4.17 -1.76
CA GLU A 150 20.35 -5.44 -1.43
C GLU A 150 20.88 -5.41 0.00
N PRO A 151 20.60 -6.42 0.82
CA PRO A 151 21.22 -6.54 2.13
C PRO A 151 22.70 -6.90 1.97
N THR A 152 23.53 -6.27 2.76
CA THR A 152 24.97 -6.59 2.83
C THR A 152 25.21 -7.93 3.53
N GLU A 153 24.24 -8.40 4.30
CA GLU A 153 24.31 -9.62 5.09
C GLU A 153 23.00 -10.39 4.98
N GLY A 154 23.05 -11.70 5.26
CA GLY A 154 21.85 -12.53 5.36
C GLY A 154 20.87 -12.05 6.43
N CYS A 155 19.67 -12.60 6.46
CA CYS A 155 18.71 -12.28 7.52
C CYS A 155 19.23 -12.80 8.87
N PRO A 156 19.38 -11.95 9.89
CA PRO A 156 19.91 -12.35 11.19
C PRO A 156 18.91 -13.14 12.05
N PHE A 157 17.68 -13.27 11.58
CA PHE A 157 16.60 -13.94 12.32
C PHE A 157 16.39 -15.35 11.77
N ASP A 158 16.48 -16.34 12.64
CA ASP A 158 16.30 -17.75 12.27
C ASP A 158 14.90 -18.02 11.69
N GLY A 159 14.84 -18.76 10.59
CA GLY A 159 13.60 -19.07 9.88
C GLY A 159 13.02 -17.90 9.07
N TRP A 160 13.65 -16.73 9.02
CA TRP A 160 13.27 -15.58 8.23
C TRP A 160 14.21 -15.38 7.03
N ARG A 161 13.66 -14.77 5.98
CA ARG A 161 14.46 -14.33 4.84
C ARG A 161 14.16 -12.89 4.44
N TYR A 162 15.14 -12.24 3.85
CA TYR A 162 14.95 -10.95 3.20
C TYR A 162 14.39 -11.11 1.79
N SER A 163 13.53 -10.21 1.40
CA SER A 163 13.15 -9.97 0.01
C SER A 163 13.48 -8.52 -0.33
N THR A 164 14.32 -8.33 -1.36
CA THR A 164 14.84 -7.03 -1.78
C THR A 164 14.35 -6.61 -3.15
N ASN A 165 13.81 -7.55 -3.91
CA ASN A 165 13.23 -7.27 -5.20
C ASN A 165 11.87 -6.60 -5.03
N PHE A 166 11.75 -5.38 -5.54
CA PHE A 166 10.56 -4.56 -5.37
C PHE A 166 9.27 -5.23 -5.90
N VAL A 167 9.33 -5.84 -7.07
CA VAL A 167 8.18 -6.53 -7.67
C VAL A 167 7.78 -7.75 -6.83
N GLN A 168 8.77 -8.53 -6.38
CA GLN A 168 8.52 -9.68 -5.51
C GLN A 168 7.93 -9.24 -4.17
N ASN A 169 8.35 -8.10 -3.63
CA ASN A 169 7.79 -7.57 -2.40
C ASN A 169 6.27 -7.34 -2.52
N TYR A 170 5.80 -6.78 -3.63
CA TYR A 170 4.36 -6.63 -3.87
C TYR A 170 3.67 -7.98 -4.11
N TYR A 171 4.32 -8.92 -4.80
CA TYR A 171 3.80 -10.29 -4.94
C TYR A 171 3.64 -10.98 -3.57
N HIS A 172 4.57 -10.79 -2.65
CA HIS A 172 4.45 -11.32 -1.31
C HIS A 172 3.23 -10.76 -0.56
N ILE A 173 2.87 -9.49 -0.76
CA ILE A 173 1.64 -8.93 -0.19
C ILE A 173 0.40 -9.63 -0.75
N THR A 174 0.36 -9.89 -2.07
CA THR A 174 -0.82 -10.48 -2.72
C THR A 174 -1.08 -11.92 -2.28
N THR A 175 -0.09 -12.63 -1.76
CA THR A 175 -0.18 -14.04 -1.35
C THR A 175 -0.13 -14.25 0.16
N ALA A 176 0.22 -13.25 0.95
CA ALA A 176 0.39 -13.40 2.39
C ALA A 176 -0.95 -13.49 3.14
N GLU A 177 -1.05 -14.41 4.08
CA GLU A 177 -2.15 -14.41 5.07
C GLU A 177 -2.00 -13.30 6.10
N ILE A 178 -0.75 -12.97 6.48
CA ILE A 178 -0.44 -11.95 7.48
C ILE A 178 0.48 -10.91 6.87
N PHE A 179 0.07 -9.66 6.95
CA PHE A 179 0.86 -8.51 6.53
C PHE A 179 1.10 -7.57 7.72
N VAL A 180 2.33 -7.14 7.86
CA VAL A 180 2.72 -6.15 8.88
C VAL A 180 3.39 -4.97 8.19
N GLY A 181 2.87 -3.79 8.41
CA GLY A 181 3.39 -2.57 7.80
C GLY A 181 3.16 -1.33 8.63
N GLY A 182 3.54 -0.21 8.08
CA GLY A 182 3.32 1.12 8.64
C GLY A 182 2.69 2.05 7.60
N ASP A 183 2.76 3.34 7.83
CA ASP A 183 2.22 4.36 6.92
C ASP A 183 3.06 4.48 5.63
N THR A 184 2.84 3.54 4.73
CA THR A 184 3.59 3.38 3.47
C THR A 184 2.69 2.97 2.31
N GLY A 185 3.19 3.12 1.07
CA GLY A 185 2.48 2.67 -0.13
C GLY A 185 2.17 1.17 -0.15
N SER A 186 3.02 0.33 0.45
CA SER A 186 2.79 -1.12 0.57
C SER A 186 1.57 -1.43 1.43
N SER A 187 1.38 -0.70 2.52
CA SER A 187 0.18 -0.85 3.35
C SER A 187 -1.08 -0.39 2.61
N HIS A 188 -1.03 0.75 1.90
CA HIS A 188 -2.16 1.17 1.05
C HIS A 188 -2.51 0.12 0.00
N PHE A 189 -1.50 -0.50 -0.61
CA PHE A 189 -1.71 -1.58 -1.57
C PHE A 189 -2.36 -2.80 -0.92
N ALA A 190 -1.85 -3.27 0.22
CA ALA A 190 -2.41 -4.40 0.95
C ALA A 190 -3.90 -4.20 1.29
N PHE A 191 -4.26 -2.98 1.70
CA PHE A 191 -5.65 -2.63 2.00
C PHE A 191 -6.54 -2.54 0.76
N ALA A 192 -5.99 -2.08 -0.36
CA ALA A 192 -6.73 -1.90 -1.60
C ALA A 192 -7.03 -3.22 -2.33
N LEU A 193 -6.36 -4.32 -1.98
CA LEU A 193 -6.62 -5.63 -2.59
C LEU A 193 -8.05 -6.09 -2.30
N ASP A 194 -8.78 -6.56 -3.31
CA ASP A 194 -10.13 -7.11 -3.15
C ASP A 194 -10.11 -8.46 -2.38
N ARG A 195 -8.99 -9.19 -2.48
CA ARG A 195 -8.66 -10.40 -1.75
C ARG A 195 -7.24 -10.25 -1.24
N GLY A 196 -7.10 -9.73 -0.05
CA GLY A 196 -5.80 -9.43 0.58
C GLY A 196 -5.53 -10.27 1.82
N PRO A 197 -4.49 -9.94 2.58
CA PRO A 197 -4.15 -10.57 3.84
C PRO A 197 -5.35 -10.63 4.79
N LYS A 198 -5.49 -11.73 5.50
CA LYS A 198 -6.53 -11.90 6.52
C LYS A 198 -6.26 -11.02 7.73
N ASP A 199 -4.99 -10.98 8.13
CA ASP A 199 -4.52 -10.18 9.26
C ASP A 199 -3.61 -9.06 8.76
N LEU A 200 -3.99 -7.84 9.07
CA LEU A 200 -3.23 -6.63 8.80
C LEU A 200 -2.82 -6.00 10.12
N LEU A 201 -1.52 -6.06 10.40
CA LEU A 201 -0.94 -5.41 11.55
C LEU A 201 -0.29 -4.10 11.09
N TYR A 202 -0.74 -3.02 11.68
CA TYR A 202 -0.32 -1.69 11.27
C TYR A 202 0.33 -0.93 12.41
N TYR A 203 1.60 -0.55 12.25
CA TYR A 203 2.25 0.36 13.17
C TYR A 203 1.83 1.79 12.87
N ASN A 204 1.07 2.38 13.78
CA ASN A 204 0.67 3.77 13.73
C ASN A 204 1.71 4.65 14.41
N SER A 205 2.56 5.28 13.61
CA SER A 205 3.56 6.24 14.09
C SER A 205 3.07 7.69 14.15
N SER A 206 1.83 7.94 13.78
CA SER A 206 1.38 9.29 13.43
C SER A 206 0.78 10.10 14.57
N ARG A 207 1.06 9.82 15.82
CA ARG A 207 0.69 10.64 16.99
C ARG A 207 -0.66 11.39 16.87
N GLY A 208 -1.70 10.69 16.43
CA GLY A 208 -3.05 11.24 16.32
C GLY A 208 -3.38 12.00 15.03
N LEU A 209 -2.48 12.09 14.06
CA LEU A 209 -2.86 12.55 12.73
C LEU A 209 -3.71 11.46 12.06
N VAL A 210 -4.86 11.85 11.56
CA VAL A 210 -5.76 10.97 10.80
C VAL A 210 -5.10 10.67 9.46
N HIS A 211 -4.34 9.58 9.38
CA HIS A 211 -3.86 9.09 8.11
C HIS A 211 -4.92 8.23 7.43
N THR A 212 -4.81 8.14 6.14
CA THR A 212 -5.72 7.41 5.26
C THR A 212 -5.89 5.95 5.61
N LEU A 213 -4.90 5.32 6.23
CA LEU A 213 -4.99 3.92 6.60
C LEU A 213 -6.07 3.61 7.64
N PRO A 214 -6.18 4.36 8.75
CA PRO A 214 -7.31 4.22 9.67
C PRO A 214 -8.66 4.31 8.99
N PHE A 215 -8.75 5.11 7.94
CA PHE A 215 -9.97 5.27 7.17
C PHE A 215 -10.37 3.97 6.45
N TYR A 216 -9.44 3.27 5.79
CA TYR A 216 -9.70 1.96 5.21
C TYR A 216 -10.15 0.94 6.25
N LEU A 217 -9.58 1.00 7.45
CA LEU A 217 -9.96 0.14 8.57
C LEU A 217 -11.37 0.43 9.10
N MET A 218 -11.70 1.70 9.24
CA MET A 218 -13.00 2.15 9.75
C MET A 218 -14.13 1.90 8.75
N GLN A 219 -13.84 1.87 7.46
CA GLN A 219 -14.81 1.59 6.39
C GLN A 219 -15.16 0.10 6.26
N GLY A 220 -14.65 -0.75 7.15
CA GLY A 220 -15.09 -2.13 7.21
C GLY A 220 -14.81 -2.91 5.93
N HIS A 221 -13.56 -2.94 5.46
CA HIS A 221 -13.12 -4.05 4.63
C HIS A 221 -13.22 -5.32 5.50
N GLY A 222 -14.42 -5.85 5.66
CA GLY A 222 -14.81 -6.88 6.63
C GLY A 222 -14.10 -8.24 6.50
N ARG A 223 -12.94 -8.24 5.87
CA ARG A 223 -12.04 -9.36 5.66
C ARG A 223 -10.73 -9.25 6.42
N MET A 224 -10.48 -8.11 7.06
CA MET A 224 -9.19 -7.83 7.66
C MET A 224 -9.36 -7.52 9.13
N THR A 225 -8.82 -8.39 9.97
CA THR A 225 -8.63 -8.08 11.38
C THR A 225 -7.41 -7.17 11.44
N SER A 226 -7.64 -5.90 11.71
CA SER A 226 -6.56 -4.93 11.83
C SER A 226 -6.26 -4.70 13.29
N TYR A 227 -4.99 -4.75 13.60
CA TYR A 227 -4.49 -4.48 14.94
C TYR A 227 -3.66 -3.21 14.92
N TRP A 228 -3.95 -2.31 15.84
CA TRP A 228 -3.10 -1.18 16.13
C TRP A 228 -1.95 -1.65 17.01
N LEU A 229 -0.74 -1.39 16.58
CA LEU A 229 0.44 -1.57 17.39
C LEU A 229 0.63 -0.33 18.25
N ASP A 230 0.25 -0.38 19.51
CA ASP A 230 0.70 0.58 20.50
C ASP A 230 2.01 0.09 21.11
N PHE A 231 3.09 0.54 20.51
CA PHE A 231 4.42 0.10 20.93
C PHE A 231 4.84 0.70 22.28
N GLU A 232 4.38 1.89 22.62
CA GLU A 232 4.72 2.54 23.90
C GLU A 232 4.15 1.76 25.09
N ASN A 233 3.04 1.08 24.88
CA ASN A 233 2.37 0.27 25.90
C ASN A 233 2.54 -1.25 25.70
N THR A 234 3.31 -1.68 24.68
CA THR A 234 3.54 -3.11 24.36
C THR A 234 2.25 -3.94 24.22
N ARG A 235 1.13 -3.31 23.90
CA ARG A 235 -0.16 -3.99 23.77
C ARG A 235 -0.65 -3.91 22.32
N TRP A 236 -1.11 -5.05 21.83
CA TRP A 236 -1.90 -5.16 20.63
C TRP A 236 -3.33 -4.70 20.96
N GLN A 237 -3.82 -3.68 20.33
CA GLN A 237 -5.21 -3.24 20.45
C GLN A 237 -6.02 -3.69 19.26
#